data_23292938fa55c04bb983c399768410b3
#
_entry.id   23292938fa55c04bb983c399768410b3
#
_cell.length_a   1.000
_cell.length_b   1.000
_cell.length_c   1.000
_cell.angle_alpha   90.00
_cell.angle_beta   90.00
_cell.angle_gamma   90.00
#
_symmetry.space_group_name_H-M   'P 1'
#
loop_
_entity.id
_entity.type
_entity.pdbx_description
1 polymer ?
#
loop_
_entity_poly.entity_id
_entity_poly.type
_entity_poly.pdbx_seq_one_letter_code
_entity_poly.pdbx_strand_id
1 'polypeptide(L)'
;MRNIAPVRHVASPAKLSAERLGPLLRVAALGDWVTEEAARLDGELKAIDLRGLGEAAIDGSAINALDSAGLWLLLRLRAALESNKVRVTKFAVPDRYAPLLSALAREGPQAPGELEPRRRYLTQVLERTGKGAIDALKQGHDMLGFLGRVTIETIEAFLQPRRELPFPALVHQIEETGLTALPIVGLLAFLIGVVIAYQGADQLKKIASGAEIYTINLLGVSILRELGVLITAIIVAGRSGSAFTAHIGTMRVNEEIDAMQALGLNTTELLVVPRVLGLVIALPFLVLFADVIGIVGGMMMTYLELGITIPAFMRQFSEAVTLNTFLVGMVKAPVFAFVIGLVGCFEGLRVERNAASVGLLTTKSVVESIFLVIVCDAGFSVLFSKLGV
;
A
#
# COMPACT_ATOMS: atom_id res chain seq x y z
N MET A 1 -33.09 0.26 37.17
CA MET A 1 -33.04 -0.17 35.74
C MET A 1 -34.13 -1.19 35.51
N ARG A 2 -35.26 -0.80 34.95
CA ARG A 2 -36.38 -1.69 34.63
C ARG A 2 -36.11 -2.39 33.30
N ASN A 3 -36.00 -3.69 33.33
CA ASN A 3 -35.93 -4.56 32.16
C ASN A 3 -37.26 -4.45 31.39
N ILE A 4 -37.27 -3.76 30.23
CA ILE A 4 -38.38 -3.78 29.30
C ILE A 4 -38.11 -4.96 28.38
N ALA A 5 -38.83 -6.07 28.58
CA ALA A 5 -38.83 -7.20 27.67
C ALA A 5 -39.34 -6.77 26.29
N PRO A 6 -38.75 -7.21 25.19
CA PRO A 6 -39.24 -6.88 23.86
C PRO A 6 -40.62 -7.52 23.66
N VAL A 7 -41.61 -6.68 23.37
CA VAL A 7 -42.94 -7.14 22.94
C VAL A 7 -42.75 -7.89 21.61
N ARG A 8 -42.96 -9.23 21.67
CA ARG A 8 -43.02 -10.05 20.44
C ARG A 8 -44.24 -9.58 19.62
N HIS A 9 -44.00 -8.73 18.64
CA HIS A 9 -44.99 -8.53 17.59
C HIS A 9 -45.18 -9.85 16.85
N VAL A 10 -46.42 -10.35 16.82
CA VAL A 10 -46.83 -11.43 15.91
C VAL A 10 -46.72 -10.79 14.52
N ALA A 11 -45.74 -11.21 13.73
CA ALA A 11 -45.49 -10.65 12.40
C ALA A 11 -46.72 -10.92 11.50
N SER A 12 -47.36 -9.86 11.06
CA SER A 12 -48.42 -9.98 10.02
C SER A 12 -47.74 -9.86 8.66
N PRO A 13 -47.85 -10.89 7.81
CA PRO A 13 -47.17 -10.87 6.51
C PRO A 13 -47.55 -9.60 5.71
N ALA A 14 -46.56 -8.92 5.15
CA ALA A 14 -46.81 -7.80 4.27
C ALA A 14 -47.63 -8.24 3.05
N LYS A 15 -48.64 -7.45 2.70
CA LYS A 15 -49.47 -7.68 1.50
C LYS A 15 -49.50 -6.41 0.67
N LEU A 16 -49.34 -6.60 -0.63
CA LEU A 16 -49.53 -5.55 -1.63
C LEU A 16 -50.76 -5.93 -2.47
N SER A 17 -51.73 -5.02 -2.53
CA SER A 17 -52.84 -5.15 -3.46
C SER A 17 -52.82 -4.01 -4.45
N ALA A 18 -52.73 -4.32 -5.72
CA ALA A 18 -52.75 -3.34 -6.80
C ALA A 18 -53.95 -3.60 -7.70
N GLU A 19 -54.91 -2.69 -7.69
CA GLU A 19 -56.12 -2.78 -8.53
C GLU A 19 -56.12 -1.66 -9.58
N ARG A 20 -56.31 -2.05 -10.81
CA ARG A 20 -56.41 -1.14 -11.95
C ARG A 20 -57.87 -0.91 -12.34
N LEU A 21 -58.36 0.32 -12.18
CA LEU A 21 -59.70 0.76 -12.53
C LEU A 21 -59.63 1.76 -13.70
N GLY A 22 -59.42 1.21 -14.92
CA GLY A 22 -59.21 2.04 -16.10
C GLY A 22 -57.90 2.85 -16.03
N PRO A 23 -57.95 4.19 -16.06
CA PRO A 23 -56.77 5.04 -15.95
C PRO A 23 -56.28 5.23 -14.50
N LEU A 24 -57.02 4.74 -13.48
CA LEU A 24 -56.74 4.87 -12.08
C LEU A 24 -56.07 3.60 -11.53
N LEU A 25 -54.91 3.71 -10.88
CA LEU A 25 -54.25 2.66 -10.11
C LEU A 25 -54.47 2.86 -8.62
N ARG A 26 -55.06 1.89 -7.94
CA ARG A 26 -55.11 1.85 -6.46
C ARG A 26 -54.13 0.84 -5.94
N VAL A 27 -53.23 1.30 -5.09
CA VAL A 27 -52.22 0.47 -4.40
C VAL A 27 -52.53 0.52 -2.91
N ALA A 28 -52.90 -0.62 -2.32
CA ALA A 28 -53.04 -0.76 -0.87
C ALA A 28 -51.92 -1.59 -0.28
N ALA A 29 -51.26 -1.00 0.72
CA ALA A 29 -50.17 -1.63 1.46
C ALA A 29 -50.68 -2.00 2.87
N LEU A 30 -50.59 -3.29 3.22
CA LEU A 30 -51.08 -3.86 4.48
C LEU A 30 -49.98 -4.68 5.18
N GLY A 31 -50.08 -4.84 6.51
CA GLY A 31 -49.19 -5.70 7.31
C GLY A 31 -47.84 -5.06 7.61
N ASP A 32 -46.79 -5.89 7.71
CA ASP A 32 -45.47 -5.46 8.18
C ASP A 32 -44.50 -5.21 7.02
N TRP A 33 -44.28 -3.95 6.69
CA TRP A 33 -43.39 -3.50 5.62
C TRP A 33 -41.98 -3.25 6.17
N VAL A 34 -41.27 -4.33 6.40
CA VAL A 34 -39.93 -4.34 7.04
C VAL A 34 -38.88 -4.94 6.11
N THR A 35 -37.60 -4.76 6.43
CA THR A 35 -36.46 -5.20 5.63
C THR A 35 -36.52 -6.69 5.23
N GLU A 36 -37.06 -7.56 6.11
CA GLU A 36 -37.18 -8.99 5.86
C GLU A 36 -38.10 -9.30 4.67
N GLU A 37 -39.14 -8.51 4.48
CA GLU A 37 -40.11 -8.64 3.39
C GLU A 37 -39.74 -7.79 2.14
N ALA A 38 -38.72 -6.94 2.25
CA ALA A 38 -38.40 -5.94 1.22
C ALA A 38 -38.08 -6.55 -0.15
N ALA A 39 -37.37 -7.70 -0.20
CA ALA A 39 -37.02 -8.35 -1.45
C ALA A 39 -38.26 -8.89 -2.20
N ARG A 40 -39.23 -9.44 -1.47
CA ARG A 40 -40.49 -9.94 -2.04
C ARG A 40 -41.37 -8.80 -2.53
N LEU A 41 -41.55 -7.78 -1.69
CA LEU A 41 -42.33 -6.58 -2.02
C LEU A 41 -41.72 -5.80 -3.21
N ASP A 42 -40.39 -5.75 -3.33
CA ASP A 42 -39.71 -5.16 -4.49
C ASP A 42 -40.07 -5.86 -5.79
N GLY A 43 -40.12 -7.21 -5.75
CA GLY A 43 -40.56 -8.01 -6.90
C GLY A 43 -41.99 -7.74 -7.30
N GLU A 44 -42.94 -7.69 -6.31
CA GLU A 44 -44.36 -7.40 -6.55
C GLU A 44 -44.59 -5.97 -7.07
N LEU A 45 -43.85 -4.97 -6.53
CA LEU A 45 -43.94 -3.59 -7.00
C LEU A 45 -43.40 -3.42 -8.43
N LYS A 46 -42.36 -4.14 -8.82
CA LYS A 46 -41.81 -4.13 -10.19
C LYS A 46 -42.73 -4.81 -11.22
N ALA A 47 -43.57 -5.69 -10.75
CA ALA A 47 -44.54 -6.38 -11.61
C ALA A 47 -45.75 -5.53 -12.00
N ILE A 48 -45.94 -4.36 -11.35
CA ILE A 48 -47.04 -3.44 -11.64
C ILE A 48 -46.79 -2.75 -12.99
N ASP A 49 -47.71 -2.93 -13.94
CA ASP A 49 -47.64 -2.24 -15.24
C ASP A 49 -48.12 -0.78 -15.08
N LEU A 50 -47.18 0.16 -15.25
CA LEU A 50 -47.40 1.60 -15.12
C LEU A 50 -47.83 2.27 -16.43
N ARG A 51 -47.99 1.54 -17.54
CA ARG A 51 -48.29 2.11 -18.85
C ARG A 51 -49.77 2.49 -18.96
N GLY A 52 -50.04 3.69 -19.48
CA GLY A 52 -51.40 4.16 -19.75
C GLY A 52 -52.21 4.52 -18.51
N LEU A 53 -51.52 4.78 -17.37
CA LEU A 53 -52.14 5.31 -16.15
C LEU A 53 -52.22 6.83 -16.23
N GLY A 54 -53.30 7.41 -15.74
CA GLY A 54 -53.48 8.86 -15.56
C GLY A 54 -53.32 9.29 -14.10
N GLU A 55 -53.92 8.49 -13.22
CA GLU A 55 -53.92 8.79 -11.77
C GLU A 55 -53.59 7.55 -10.96
N ALA A 56 -52.98 7.79 -9.77
CA ALA A 56 -52.66 6.70 -8.82
C ALA A 56 -52.97 7.15 -7.38
N ALA A 57 -53.40 6.20 -6.55
CA ALA A 57 -53.60 6.37 -5.12
C ALA A 57 -52.82 5.29 -4.35
N ILE A 58 -51.92 5.65 -3.48
CA ILE A 58 -51.14 4.77 -2.61
C ILE A 58 -51.71 4.90 -1.19
N ASP A 59 -52.29 3.86 -0.67
CA ASP A 59 -52.86 3.79 0.67
C ASP A 59 -52.10 2.82 1.54
N GLY A 60 -51.24 3.34 2.43
CA GLY A 60 -50.49 2.58 3.43
C GLY A 60 -51.06 2.76 4.84
N SER A 61 -52.30 3.28 5.01
CA SER A 61 -52.89 3.51 6.33
C SER A 61 -53.06 2.22 7.18
N ALA A 62 -53.12 1.08 6.55
CA ALA A 62 -53.26 -0.26 7.18
C ALA A 62 -51.90 -0.96 7.43
N ILE A 63 -50.79 -0.26 7.32
CA ILE A 63 -49.46 -0.81 7.65
C ILE A 63 -49.30 -0.88 9.16
N ASN A 64 -48.99 -2.09 9.68
CA ASN A 64 -48.77 -2.34 11.10
C ASN A 64 -47.36 -1.98 11.56
N ALA A 65 -46.34 -2.42 10.80
CA ALA A 65 -44.94 -2.05 11.06
C ALA A 65 -44.30 -1.55 9.76
N LEU A 66 -43.51 -0.46 9.85
CA LEU A 66 -42.84 0.16 8.72
C LEU A 66 -41.43 0.57 9.15
N ASP A 67 -40.44 0.09 8.43
CA ASP A 67 -39.05 0.53 8.61
C ASP A 67 -38.57 1.39 7.42
N SER A 68 -37.30 1.77 7.43
CA SER A 68 -36.71 2.58 6.36
C SER A 68 -36.74 1.92 4.99
N ALA A 69 -36.60 0.59 4.93
CA ALA A 69 -36.63 -0.17 3.68
C ALA A 69 -38.05 -0.23 3.09
N GLY A 70 -39.07 -0.53 3.91
CA GLY A 70 -40.46 -0.53 3.51
C GLY A 70 -40.94 0.85 3.04
N LEU A 71 -40.61 1.91 3.78
CA LEU A 71 -40.94 3.27 3.39
C LEU A 71 -40.23 3.70 2.10
N TRP A 72 -38.96 3.30 1.93
CA TRP A 72 -38.21 3.59 0.71
C TRP A 72 -38.85 2.93 -0.53
N LEU A 73 -39.40 1.71 -0.40
CA LEU A 73 -40.13 1.05 -1.48
C LEU A 73 -41.37 1.83 -1.89
N LEU A 74 -42.15 2.36 -0.92
CA LEU A 74 -43.32 3.20 -1.21
C LEU A 74 -42.94 4.53 -1.87
N LEU A 75 -41.89 5.19 -1.40
CA LEU A 75 -41.40 6.43 -2.01
C LEU A 75 -40.85 6.20 -3.42
N ARG A 76 -40.18 5.06 -3.65
CA ARG A 76 -39.71 4.67 -4.99
C ARG A 76 -40.87 4.41 -5.95
N LEU A 77 -41.93 3.73 -5.51
CA LEU A 77 -43.13 3.56 -6.32
C LEU A 77 -43.75 4.91 -6.68
N ARG A 78 -43.86 5.81 -5.71
CA ARG A 78 -44.38 7.19 -5.94
C ARG A 78 -43.51 7.91 -6.99
N ALA A 79 -42.20 7.92 -6.84
CA ALA A 79 -41.30 8.54 -7.79
C ALA A 79 -41.38 7.92 -9.19
N ALA A 80 -41.55 6.56 -9.30
CA ALA A 80 -41.74 5.87 -10.56
C ALA A 80 -43.07 6.25 -11.24
N LEU A 81 -44.14 6.46 -10.49
CA LEU A 81 -45.41 6.96 -11.02
C LEU A 81 -45.29 8.42 -11.51
N GLU A 82 -44.67 9.29 -10.72
CA GLU A 82 -44.44 10.70 -11.08
C GLU A 82 -43.56 10.83 -12.33
N SER A 83 -42.53 10.01 -12.46
CA SER A 83 -41.63 9.97 -13.64
C SER A 83 -42.36 9.52 -14.92
N ASN A 84 -43.37 8.65 -14.79
CA ASN A 84 -44.26 8.25 -15.89
C ASN A 84 -45.43 9.21 -16.13
N LYS A 85 -45.39 10.44 -15.56
CA LYS A 85 -46.42 11.46 -15.66
C LYS A 85 -47.78 11.04 -15.10
N VAL A 86 -47.81 10.09 -14.16
CA VAL A 86 -49.03 9.66 -13.45
C VAL A 86 -49.22 10.56 -12.24
N ARG A 87 -50.40 11.17 -12.10
CA ARG A 87 -50.69 12.04 -10.97
C ARG A 87 -51.03 11.22 -9.74
N VAL A 88 -50.18 11.34 -8.68
CA VAL A 88 -50.47 10.69 -7.39
C VAL A 88 -51.46 11.52 -6.60
N THR A 89 -52.72 11.07 -6.50
CA THR A 89 -53.82 11.78 -5.85
C THR A 89 -53.87 11.55 -4.35
N LYS A 90 -53.41 10.40 -3.86
CA LYS A 90 -53.35 10.08 -2.44
C LYS A 90 -52.04 9.32 -2.14
N PHE A 91 -51.32 9.78 -1.10
CA PHE A 91 -50.21 9.06 -0.51
C PHE A 91 -50.41 9.09 1.02
N ALA A 92 -50.89 7.98 1.57
CA ALA A 92 -51.19 7.88 2.99
C ALA A 92 -50.25 6.87 3.66
N VAL A 93 -49.63 7.29 4.75
CA VAL A 93 -48.79 6.50 5.66
C VAL A 93 -49.24 6.82 7.07
N PRO A 94 -49.28 5.88 8.04
CA PRO A 94 -49.68 6.16 9.42
C PRO A 94 -48.87 7.29 10.05
N ASP A 95 -49.52 8.22 10.76
CA ASP A 95 -48.91 9.45 11.32
C ASP A 95 -47.69 9.17 12.23
N ARG A 96 -47.66 8.03 12.88
CA ARG A 96 -46.50 7.57 13.71
C ARG A 96 -45.20 7.47 12.93
N TYR A 97 -45.22 7.36 11.60
CA TYR A 97 -44.07 7.31 10.72
C TYR A 97 -43.77 8.62 9.99
N ALA A 98 -44.49 9.70 10.32
CA ALA A 98 -44.27 11.01 9.73
C ALA A 98 -42.82 11.56 9.90
N PRO A 99 -42.14 11.36 11.05
CA PRO A 99 -40.74 11.75 11.18
C PRO A 99 -39.80 10.96 10.22
N LEU A 100 -40.04 9.64 10.05
CA LEU A 100 -39.27 8.80 9.14
C LEU A 100 -39.53 9.21 7.68
N LEU A 101 -40.79 9.52 7.33
CA LEU A 101 -41.16 10.02 6.01
C LEU A 101 -40.46 11.34 5.70
N SER A 102 -40.44 12.29 6.66
CA SER A 102 -39.79 13.59 6.47
C SER A 102 -38.28 13.48 6.31
N ALA A 103 -37.63 12.54 7.00
CA ALA A 103 -36.20 12.28 6.89
C ALA A 103 -35.82 11.68 5.51
N LEU A 104 -36.53 10.65 5.08
CA LEU A 104 -36.26 9.99 3.79
C LEU A 104 -36.73 10.84 2.57
N ALA A 105 -37.77 11.62 2.72
CA ALA A 105 -38.25 12.50 1.63
C ALA A 105 -37.30 13.67 1.35
N ARG A 106 -36.48 14.11 2.31
CA ARG A 106 -35.44 15.14 2.11
C ARG A 106 -34.28 14.63 1.25
N GLU A 107 -33.91 13.35 1.39
CA GLU A 107 -32.85 12.75 0.57
C GLU A 107 -33.37 12.30 -0.81
N GLY A 108 -34.70 12.22 -0.96
CA GLY A 108 -35.41 11.77 -2.18
C GLY A 108 -35.00 10.39 -2.65
N PRO A 109 -35.93 9.54 -3.15
CA PRO A 109 -35.50 8.40 -3.91
C PRO A 109 -34.87 8.99 -5.19
N GLN A 110 -33.54 9.03 -5.24
CA GLN A 110 -32.86 9.21 -6.51
C GLN A 110 -33.47 8.19 -7.46
N ALA A 111 -33.95 8.65 -8.62
CA ALA A 111 -34.39 7.74 -9.67
C ALA A 111 -33.35 6.61 -9.72
N PRO A 112 -33.77 5.30 -9.77
CA PRO A 112 -32.81 4.23 -9.81
C PRO A 112 -31.80 4.60 -10.87
N GLY A 113 -30.61 5.01 -10.43
CA GLY A 113 -29.52 5.33 -11.34
C GLY A 113 -29.51 4.17 -12.29
N GLU A 114 -29.52 4.43 -13.58
CA GLU A 114 -29.47 3.38 -14.61
C GLU A 114 -28.59 2.30 -14.04
N LEU A 115 -29.17 1.12 -13.76
CA LEU A 115 -28.38 -0.03 -13.31
C LEU A 115 -27.21 -0.06 -14.25
N GLU A 116 -26.01 0.30 -13.77
CA GLU A 116 -24.82 0.32 -14.64
C GLU A 116 -24.87 -0.98 -15.44
N PRO A 117 -24.92 -0.91 -16.77
CA PRO A 117 -25.11 -2.10 -17.59
C PRO A 117 -24.08 -3.08 -17.07
N ARG A 118 -24.51 -4.31 -16.73
CA ARG A 118 -23.71 -5.38 -16.16
C ARG A 118 -22.45 -5.51 -17.02
N ARG A 119 -21.47 -4.62 -16.75
CA ARG A 119 -20.22 -4.49 -17.53
C ARG A 119 -19.60 -5.87 -17.52
N ARG A 120 -19.32 -6.41 -18.71
CA ARG A 120 -18.67 -7.71 -18.83
C ARG A 120 -17.46 -7.72 -17.92
N TYR A 121 -17.30 -8.77 -17.13
CA TYR A 121 -16.18 -8.92 -16.16
C TYR A 121 -14.82 -8.53 -16.77
N LEU A 122 -14.61 -8.87 -18.04
CA LEU A 122 -13.40 -8.49 -18.79
C LEU A 122 -13.22 -6.98 -18.95
N THR A 123 -14.28 -6.21 -19.18
CA THR A 123 -14.17 -4.74 -19.30
C THR A 123 -13.88 -4.08 -17.98
N GLN A 124 -14.43 -4.60 -16.87
CA GLN A 124 -14.10 -4.11 -15.53
C GLN A 124 -12.64 -4.39 -15.15
N VAL A 125 -12.14 -5.59 -15.46
CA VAL A 125 -10.73 -5.94 -15.24
C VAL A 125 -9.82 -5.03 -16.08
N LEU A 126 -10.14 -4.85 -17.36
CA LEU A 126 -9.34 -4.00 -18.26
C LEU A 126 -9.33 -2.53 -17.81
N GLU A 127 -10.48 -2.00 -17.40
CA GLU A 127 -10.60 -0.63 -16.87
C GLU A 127 -9.81 -0.46 -15.57
N ARG A 128 -9.90 -1.42 -14.65
CA ARG A 128 -9.15 -1.41 -13.38
C ARG A 128 -7.64 -1.48 -13.62
N THR A 129 -7.21 -2.36 -14.52
CA THR A 129 -5.79 -2.48 -14.90
C THR A 129 -5.29 -1.22 -15.61
N GLY A 130 -6.10 -0.67 -16.53
CA GLY A 130 -5.76 0.58 -17.22
C GLY A 130 -5.64 1.78 -16.30
N LYS A 131 -6.56 1.95 -15.34
CA LYS A 131 -6.47 2.98 -14.29
C LYS A 131 -5.21 2.79 -13.45
N GLY A 132 -4.95 1.56 -12.99
CA GLY A 132 -3.73 1.26 -12.22
C GLY A 132 -2.44 1.57 -12.98
N ALA A 133 -2.39 1.29 -14.29
CA ALA A 133 -1.22 1.63 -15.12
C ALA A 133 -1.04 3.15 -15.28
N ILE A 134 -2.12 3.90 -15.49
CA ILE A 134 -2.07 5.36 -15.58
C ILE A 134 -1.64 5.98 -14.25
N ASP A 135 -2.16 5.48 -13.13
CA ASP A 135 -1.79 5.97 -11.80
C ASP A 135 -0.33 5.66 -11.48
N ALA A 136 0.18 4.48 -11.87
CA ALA A 136 1.59 4.13 -11.74
C ALA A 136 2.50 5.06 -12.58
N LEU A 137 2.10 5.38 -13.82
CA LEU A 137 2.86 6.33 -14.68
C LEU A 137 2.87 7.74 -14.09
N LYS A 138 1.74 8.24 -13.58
CA LYS A 138 1.67 9.53 -12.88
C LYS A 138 2.57 9.55 -11.67
N GLN A 139 2.51 8.50 -10.85
CA GLN A 139 3.36 8.37 -9.66
C GLN A 139 4.84 8.35 -10.04
N GLY A 140 5.23 7.62 -11.09
CA GLY A 140 6.60 7.62 -11.61
C GLY A 140 7.05 9.02 -12.04
N HIS A 141 6.18 9.78 -12.73
CA HIS A 141 6.46 11.15 -13.12
C HIS A 141 6.65 12.08 -11.89
N ASP A 142 5.77 11.98 -10.91
CA ASP A 142 5.86 12.76 -9.66
C ASP A 142 7.14 12.42 -8.88
N MET A 143 7.51 11.14 -8.85
CA MET A 143 8.76 10.68 -8.22
C MET A 143 10.01 11.19 -8.93
N LEU A 144 10.00 11.26 -10.28
CA LEU A 144 11.09 11.87 -11.05
C LEU A 144 11.21 13.36 -10.74
N GLY A 145 10.10 14.09 -10.64
CA GLY A 145 10.08 15.48 -10.22
C GLY A 145 10.61 15.69 -8.80
N PHE A 146 10.28 14.78 -7.89
CA PHE A 146 10.79 14.78 -6.51
C PHE A 146 12.29 14.49 -6.46
N LEU A 147 12.75 13.48 -7.21
CA LEU A 147 14.17 13.14 -7.37
C LEU A 147 14.96 14.37 -7.84
N GLY A 148 14.48 15.08 -8.87
CA GLY A 148 15.14 16.29 -9.36
C GLY A 148 15.27 17.36 -8.28
N ARG A 149 14.19 17.61 -7.51
CA ARG A 149 14.22 18.59 -6.40
C ARG A 149 15.21 18.18 -5.31
N VAL A 150 15.15 16.95 -4.82
CA VAL A 150 16.06 16.44 -3.78
C VAL A 150 17.51 16.50 -4.24
N THR A 151 17.78 16.16 -5.51
CA THR A 151 19.14 16.23 -6.08
C THR A 151 19.66 17.66 -6.13
N ILE A 152 18.85 18.60 -6.61
CA ILE A 152 19.23 20.02 -6.68
C ILE A 152 19.49 20.58 -5.29
N GLU A 153 18.57 20.36 -4.33
CA GLU A 153 18.70 20.85 -2.97
C GLU A 153 19.90 20.22 -2.24
N THR A 154 20.18 18.93 -2.50
CA THR A 154 21.36 18.25 -1.98
C THR A 154 22.66 18.89 -2.53
N ILE A 155 22.73 19.15 -3.83
CA ILE A 155 23.88 19.79 -4.46
C ILE A 155 24.04 21.22 -3.94
N GLU A 156 22.96 22.00 -3.86
CA GLU A 156 22.99 23.36 -3.31
C GLU A 156 23.46 23.41 -1.85
N ALA A 157 23.03 22.43 -1.04
CA ALA A 157 23.46 22.30 0.35
C ALA A 157 24.98 22.08 0.47
N PHE A 158 25.60 21.38 -0.49
CA PHE A 158 27.06 21.19 -0.53
C PHE A 158 27.80 22.41 -1.10
N LEU A 159 27.23 23.11 -2.08
CA LEU A 159 27.88 24.21 -2.80
C LEU A 159 27.77 25.56 -2.07
N GLN A 160 26.76 25.74 -1.21
CA GLN A 160 26.51 26.98 -0.48
C GLN A 160 26.88 26.85 1.00
N PRO A 161 28.11 27.17 1.41
CA PRO A 161 28.55 27.02 2.80
C PRO A 161 27.84 27.96 3.81
N ARG A 162 26.94 28.84 3.32
CA ARG A 162 26.11 29.73 4.16
C ARG A 162 24.77 29.09 4.58
N ARG A 163 24.34 28.00 3.97
CA ARG A 163 23.22 27.17 4.43
C ARG A 163 23.78 26.18 5.42
N GLU A 164 23.48 26.38 6.69
CA GLU A 164 23.83 25.44 7.75
C GLU A 164 23.05 24.13 7.55
N LEU A 165 23.71 23.17 6.89
CA LEU A 165 23.20 21.77 6.96
C LEU A 165 23.00 21.47 8.45
N PRO A 166 21.84 20.96 8.87
CA PRO A 166 21.63 20.60 10.27
C PRO A 166 22.48 19.37 10.59
N PHE A 167 23.81 19.68 10.84
CA PHE A 167 24.81 18.64 11.11
C PHE A 167 24.40 17.69 12.25
N PRO A 168 23.77 18.19 13.35
CA PRO A 168 23.29 17.31 14.39
C PRO A 168 22.21 16.33 13.89
N ALA A 169 21.32 16.77 13.00
CA ALA A 169 20.29 15.91 12.41
C ALA A 169 20.88 14.84 11.49
N LEU A 170 21.93 15.19 10.72
CA LEU A 170 22.66 14.25 9.88
C LEU A 170 23.35 13.17 10.72
N VAL A 171 24.07 13.56 11.77
CA VAL A 171 24.75 12.61 12.66
C VAL A 171 23.76 11.70 13.36
N HIS A 172 22.67 12.24 13.88
CA HIS A 172 21.60 11.45 14.48
C HIS A 172 21.01 10.45 13.47
N GLN A 173 20.84 10.85 12.22
CA GLN A 173 20.31 10.00 11.18
C GLN A 173 21.27 8.86 10.82
N ILE A 174 22.60 9.12 10.78
CA ILE A 174 23.63 8.09 10.58
C ILE A 174 23.62 7.09 11.74
N GLU A 175 23.50 7.56 12.97
CA GLU A 175 23.42 6.72 14.16
C GLU A 175 22.17 5.83 14.13
N GLU A 176 21.01 6.41 13.90
CA GLU A 176 19.74 5.70 13.89
C GLU A 176 19.65 4.67 12.75
N THR A 177 20.13 5.01 11.56
CA THR A 177 20.06 4.08 10.40
C THR A 177 21.20 3.08 10.37
N GLY A 178 22.39 3.48 10.84
CA GLY A 178 23.60 2.66 10.81
C GLY A 178 23.71 1.72 12.02
N LEU A 179 23.98 2.28 13.21
CA LEU A 179 24.34 1.47 14.39
C LEU A 179 23.21 0.51 14.81
N THR A 180 21.98 0.96 14.77
CA THR A 180 20.84 0.14 15.20
C THR A 180 20.49 -0.97 14.20
N ALA A 181 21.00 -0.92 12.95
CA ALA A 181 20.82 -1.97 11.95
C ALA A 181 21.89 -3.08 12.03
N LEU A 182 23.05 -2.79 12.65
CA LEU A 182 24.19 -3.74 12.71
C LEU A 182 23.83 -5.15 13.20
N PRO A 183 23.05 -5.33 14.29
CA PRO A 183 22.80 -6.68 14.79
C PRO A 183 22.02 -7.56 13.80
N ILE A 184 20.99 -6.99 13.14
CA ILE A 184 20.18 -7.74 12.20
C ILE A 184 20.90 -7.97 10.88
N VAL A 185 21.63 -6.98 10.37
CA VAL A 185 22.45 -7.10 9.16
C VAL A 185 23.54 -8.13 9.38
N GLY A 186 24.26 -8.07 10.52
CA GLY A 186 25.32 -9.02 10.84
C GLY A 186 24.80 -10.45 10.95
N LEU A 187 23.70 -10.66 11.69
CA LEU A 187 23.13 -12.00 11.84
C LEU A 187 22.72 -12.60 10.48
N LEU A 188 22.02 -11.82 9.66
CA LEU A 188 21.56 -12.31 8.36
C LEU A 188 22.73 -12.54 7.40
N ALA A 189 23.70 -11.64 7.35
CA ALA A 189 24.89 -11.80 6.53
C ALA A 189 25.69 -13.06 6.94
N PHE A 190 25.86 -13.30 8.25
CA PHE A 190 26.51 -14.50 8.78
C PHE A 190 25.81 -15.77 8.31
N LEU A 191 24.50 -15.87 8.52
CA LEU A 191 23.71 -17.04 8.14
C LEU A 191 23.76 -17.30 6.63
N ILE A 192 23.71 -16.24 5.82
CA ILE A 192 23.80 -16.37 4.36
C ILE A 192 25.20 -16.87 3.96
N GLY A 193 26.26 -16.36 4.57
CA GLY A 193 27.61 -16.88 4.37
C GLY A 193 27.73 -18.36 4.67
N VAL A 194 27.14 -18.81 5.80
CA VAL A 194 27.07 -20.22 6.17
C VAL A 194 26.33 -21.04 5.10
N VAL A 195 25.16 -20.57 4.66
CA VAL A 195 24.33 -21.28 3.67
C VAL A 195 25.02 -21.39 2.31
N ILE A 196 25.62 -20.30 1.82
CA ILE A 196 26.34 -20.29 0.53
C ILE A 196 27.53 -21.26 0.58
N ALA A 197 28.32 -21.22 1.67
CA ALA A 197 29.46 -22.13 1.83
C ALA A 197 29.00 -23.58 1.87
N TYR A 198 27.95 -23.92 2.62
CA TYR A 198 27.42 -25.28 2.69
C TYR A 198 26.87 -25.77 1.36
N GLN A 199 26.00 -25.01 0.72
CA GLN A 199 25.39 -25.40 -0.55
C GLN A 199 26.44 -25.42 -1.69
N GLY A 200 27.34 -24.45 -1.71
CA GLY A 200 28.44 -24.42 -2.67
C GLY A 200 29.34 -25.66 -2.56
N ALA A 201 29.73 -26.03 -1.33
CA ALA A 201 30.51 -27.22 -1.07
C ALA A 201 29.80 -28.50 -1.53
N ASP A 202 28.53 -28.69 -1.21
CA ASP A 202 27.74 -29.85 -1.61
C ASP A 202 27.61 -29.99 -3.13
N GLN A 203 27.42 -28.87 -3.84
CA GLN A 203 27.34 -28.89 -5.30
C GLN A 203 28.69 -29.17 -5.96
N LEU A 204 29.75 -28.57 -5.47
CA LEU A 204 31.09 -28.76 -6.05
C LEU A 204 31.65 -30.17 -5.80
N LYS A 205 31.36 -30.78 -4.64
CA LYS A 205 31.67 -32.21 -4.36
C LYS A 205 31.07 -33.16 -5.41
N LYS A 206 29.89 -32.85 -5.94
CA LYS A 206 29.20 -33.66 -6.96
C LYS A 206 29.85 -33.56 -8.35
N ILE A 207 30.56 -32.47 -8.64
CA ILE A 207 31.19 -32.23 -9.94
C ILE A 207 32.55 -32.90 -10.02
N ALA A 208 33.42 -32.67 -9.03
CA ALA A 208 34.74 -33.27 -8.98
C ALA A 208 35.28 -33.33 -7.55
N SER A 209 35.96 -34.40 -7.21
CA SER A 209 36.68 -34.51 -5.93
C SER A 209 37.83 -33.50 -5.88
N GLY A 210 37.86 -32.68 -4.82
CA GLY A 210 38.82 -31.59 -4.68
C GLY A 210 38.35 -30.23 -5.22
N ALA A 211 37.17 -30.19 -5.87
CA ALA A 211 36.58 -28.90 -6.35
C ALA A 211 36.00 -28.08 -5.20
N GLU A 212 35.86 -28.63 -4.01
CA GLU A 212 35.26 -27.96 -2.84
C GLU A 212 35.99 -26.69 -2.45
N ILE A 213 37.31 -26.59 -2.74
CA ILE A 213 38.09 -25.39 -2.45
C ILE A 213 37.55 -24.14 -3.21
N TYR A 214 36.98 -24.34 -4.40
CA TYR A 214 36.38 -23.27 -5.18
C TYR A 214 35.09 -22.72 -4.58
N THR A 215 34.55 -23.36 -3.53
CA THR A 215 33.46 -22.79 -2.71
C THR A 215 33.86 -21.42 -2.13
N ILE A 216 35.17 -21.27 -1.79
CA ILE A 216 35.68 -19.99 -1.26
C ILE A 216 35.64 -18.91 -2.31
N ASN A 217 35.92 -19.22 -3.58
CA ASN A 217 35.85 -18.28 -4.69
C ASN A 217 34.40 -17.85 -4.93
N LEU A 218 33.48 -18.82 -4.97
CA LEU A 218 32.04 -18.56 -5.13
C LEU A 218 31.52 -17.70 -3.99
N LEU A 219 31.87 -18.04 -2.75
CA LEU A 219 31.47 -17.28 -1.55
C LEU A 219 31.96 -15.83 -1.64
N GLY A 220 33.26 -15.63 -1.87
CA GLY A 220 33.88 -14.32 -1.88
C GLY A 220 33.28 -13.40 -2.95
N VAL A 221 33.20 -13.89 -4.18
CA VAL A 221 32.64 -13.13 -5.31
C VAL A 221 31.15 -12.84 -5.08
N SER A 222 30.36 -13.84 -4.66
CA SER A 222 28.92 -13.66 -4.48
C SER A 222 28.60 -12.65 -3.36
N ILE A 223 29.30 -12.72 -2.23
CA ILE A 223 29.03 -11.80 -1.10
C ILE A 223 29.50 -10.39 -1.47
N LEU A 224 30.75 -10.20 -1.83
CA LEU A 224 31.32 -8.88 -2.01
C LEU A 224 30.77 -8.11 -3.21
N ARG A 225 30.37 -8.82 -4.26
CA ARG A 225 29.94 -8.19 -5.51
C ARG A 225 28.42 -7.93 -5.56
N GLU A 226 27.62 -8.86 -5.00
CA GLU A 226 26.17 -8.85 -5.21
C GLU A 226 25.39 -8.95 -3.90
N LEU A 227 25.54 -10.06 -3.15
CA LEU A 227 24.64 -10.41 -2.06
C LEU A 227 24.78 -9.51 -0.84
N GLY A 228 25.99 -9.12 -0.48
CA GLY A 228 26.23 -8.26 0.68
C GLY A 228 25.50 -6.93 0.56
N VAL A 229 25.66 -6.24 -0.56
CA VAL A 229 25.00 -4.96 -0.81
C VAL A 229 23.49 -5.12 -0.97
N LEU A 230 23.02 -6.13 -1.70
CA LEU A 230 21.60 -6.33 -1.98
C LEU A 230 20.81 -6.66 -0.69
N ILE A 231 21.33 -7.60 0.13
CA ILE A 231 20.68 -7.99 1.37
C ILE A 231 20.64 -6.84 2.36
N THR A 232 21.79 -6.13 2.50
CA THR A 232 21.84 -4.94 3.36
C THR A 232 20.83 -3.88 2.92
N ALA A 233 20.72 -3.62 1.62
CA ALA A 233 19.77 -2.67 1.07
C ALA A 233 18.31 -3.10 1.33
N ILE A 234 17.97 -4.38 1.18
CA ILE A 234 16.62 -4.91 1.46
C ILE A 234 16.26 -4.74 2.94
N ILE A 235 17.20 -5.07 3.85
CA ILE A 235 16.98 -4.91 5.30
C ILE A 235 16.76 -3.43 5.64
N VAL A 236 17.59 -2.55 5.10
CA VAL A 236 17.51 -1.11 5.33
C VAL A 236 16.24 -0.50 4.72
N ALA A 237 15.82 -0.96 3.54
CA ALA A 237 14.53 -0.55 2.95
C ALA A 237 13.35 -0.92 3.85
N GLY A 238 13.34 -2.16 4.37
CA GLY A 238 12.27 -2.65 5.26
C GLY A 238 12.25 -1.96 6.62
N ARG A 239 13.41 -1.55 7.16
CA ARG A 239 13.55 -0.94 8.48
C ARG A 239 13.61 0.60 8.39
N SER A 240 14.69 1.12 7.86
CA SER A 240 14.95 2.58 7.88
C SER A 240 14.09 3.32 6.85
N GLY A 241 13.92 2.77 5.63
CA GLY A 241 13.03 3.33 4.61
C GLY A 241 11.58 3.42 5.09
N SER A 242 11.07 2.36 5.70
CA SER A 242 9.72 2.35 6.30
C SER A 242 9.59 3.34 7.46
N ALA A 243 10.60 3.45 8.32
CA ALA A 243 10.62 4.41 9.43
C ALA A 243 10.56 5.86 8.92
N PHE A 244 11.25 6.19 7.83
CA PHE A 244 11.18 7.53 7.22
C PHE A 244 9.74 7.84 6.75
N THR A 245 9.09 6.89 6.09
CA THR A 245 7.70 7.05 5.66
C THR A 245 6.77 7.24 6.84
N ALA A 246 6.93 6.43 7.89
CA ALA A 246 6.10 6.51 9.08
C ALA A 246 6.29 7.83 9.84
N HIS A 247 7.53 8.28 10.04
CA HIS A 247 7.85 9.55 10.74
C HIS A 247 7.30 10.75 9.98
N ILE A 248 7.60 10.88 8.68
CA ILE A 248 7.11 11.99 7.85
C ILE A 248 5.59 11.93 7.74
N GLY A 249 5.03 10.72 7.58
CA GLY A 249 3.58 10.52 7.54
C GLY A 249 2.88 10.94 8.83
N THR A 250 3.46 10.65 9.99
CA THR A 250 2.92 11.08 11.29
C THR A 250 2.97 12.61 11.43
N MET A 251 4.09 13.25 11.03
CA MET A 251 4.19 14.72 11.01
C MET A 251 3.14 15.36 10.09
N ARG A 252 2.78 14.67 8.99
CA ARG A 252 1.72 15.16 8.09
C ARG A 252 0.33 15.00 8.70
N VAL A 253 0.05 13.89 9.39
CA VAL A 253 -1.21 13.70 10.11
C VAL A 253 -1.38 14.72 11.24
N ASN A 254 -0.29 15.08 11.93
CA ASN A 254 -0.28 16.09 12.99
C ASN A 254 -0.23 17.54 12.46
N GLU A 255 -0.27 17.76 11.14
CA GLU A 255 -0.17 19.09 10.49
C GLU A 255 1.16 19.83 10.75
N GLU A 256 2.19 19.12 11.25
CA GLU A 256 3.52 19.71 11.53
C GLU A 256 4.19 20.19 10.23
N ILE A 257 4.03 19.45 9.13
CA ILE A 257 4.59 19.84 7.82
C ILE A 257 3.90 21.08 7.29
N ASP A 258 2.58 21.20 7.45
CA ASP A 258 1.82 22.37 7.03
C ASP A 258 2.22 23.61 7.86
N ALA A 259 2.48 23.42 9.17
CA ALA A 259 3.00 24.48 10.05
C ALA A 259 4.40 24.95 9.63
N MET A 260 5.30 24.01 9.28
CA MET A 260 6.64 24.36 8.78
C MET A 260 6.56 25.18 7.48
N GLN A 261 5.69 24.80 6.56
CA GLN A 261 5.48 25.52 5.30
C GLN A 261 4.88 26.92 5.55
N ALA A 262 3.95 27.04 6.51
CA ALA A 262 3.38 28.34 6.88
C ALA A 262 4.44 29.31 7.49
N LEU A 263 5.49 28.76 8.12
CA LEU A 263 6.64 29.50 8.62
C LEU A 263 7.69 29.81 7.53
N GLY A 264 7.44 29.38 6.28
CA GLY A 264 8.38 29.58 5.17
C GLY A 264 9.59 28.65 5.18
N LEU A 265 9.55 27.54 5.96
CA LEU A 265 10.62 26.57 6.03
C LEU A 265 10.57 25.60 4.85
N ASN A 266 11.73 25.29 4.27
CA ASN A 266 11.82 24.29 3.22
C ASN A 266 11.81 22.87 3.81
N THR A 267 10.66 22.18 3.69
CA THR A 267 10.48 20.83 4.23
C THR A 267 11.39 19.80 3.59
N THR A 268 11.75 19.95 2.32
CA THR A 268 12.69 19.04 1.64
C THR A 268 14.08 19.15 2.25
N GLU A 269 14.57 20.37 2.44
CA GLU A 269 15.90 20.64 3.01
C GLU A 269 16.01 20.16 4.46
N LEU A 270 14.98 20.38 5.27
CA LEU A 270 15.00 20.06 6.70
C LEU A 270 14.68 18.59 7.02
N LEU A 271 13.79 17.96 6.25
CA LEU A 271 13.31 16.61 6.55
C LEU A 271 13.91 15.55 5.63
N VAL A 272 14.03 15.85 4.31
CA VAL A 272 14.41 14.84 3.31
C VAL A 272 15.93 14.73 3.19
N VAL A 273 16.60 15.86 2.98
CA VAL A 273 18.05 15.89 2.70
C VAL A 273 18.87 15.21 3.81
N PRO A 274 18.67 15.48 5.11
CA PRO A 274 19.45 14.83 6.16
C PRO A 274 19.21 13.31 6.24
N ARG A 275 17.98 12.85 5.98
CA ARG A 275 17.63 11.41 5.96
C ARG A 275 18.30 10.69 4.81
N VAL A 276 18.20 11.25 3.61
CA VAL A 276 18.80 10.67 2.40
C VAL A 276 20.33 10.64 2.52
N LEU A 277 20.96 11.76 2.91
CA LEU A 277 22.41 11.83 3.08
C LEU A 277 22.90 10.92 4.22
N GLY A 278 22.20 10.90 5.34
CA GLY A 278 22.52 9.99 6.45
C GLY A 278 22.56 8.55 6.01
N LEU A 279 21.58 8.13 5.19
CA LEU A 279 21.51 6.78 4.66
C LEU A 279 22.59 6.50 3.61
N VAL A 280 22.88 7.48 2.72
CA VAL A 280 23.92 7.38 1.69
C VAL A 280 25.30 7.19 2.32
N ILE A 281 25.54 7.81 3.48
CA ILE A 281 26.79 7.63 4.23
C ILE A 281 26.76 6.31 5.02
N ALA A 282 25.66 5.97 5.69
CA ALA A 282 25.58 4.81 6.57
C ALA A 282 25.61 3.48 5.82
N LEU A 283 24.94 3.37 4.65
CA LEU A 283 24.78 2.10 3.94
C LEU A 283 26.10 1.48 3.50
N PRO A 284 27.08 2.20 2.92
CA PRO A 284 28.38 1.63 2.59
C PRO A 284 29.10 0.98 3.78
N PHE A 285 29.04 1.60 4.97
CA PHE A 285 29.62 1.00 6.18
C PHE A 285 28.86 -0.24 6.64
N LEU A 286 27.53 -0.25 6.50
CA LEU A 286 26.74 -1.45 6.78
C LEU A 286 27.05 -2.59 5.81
N VAL A 287 27.26 -2.27 4.53
CA VAL A 287 27.66 -3.27 3.51
C VAL A 287 29.03 -3.83 3.83
N LEU A 288 30.01 -2.98 4.14
CA LEU A 288 31.34 -3.43 4.55
C LEU A 288 31.26 -4.37 5.77
N PHE A 289 30.44 -4.03 6.76
CA PHE A 289 30.22 -4.88 7.92
C PHE A 289 29.56 -6.20 7.55
N ALA A 290 28.54 -6.18 6.70
CA ALA A 290 27.82 -7.36 6.21
C ALA A 290 28.78 -8.31 5.45
N ASP A 291 29.62 -7.75 4.59
CA ASP A 291 30.61 -8.50 3.81
C ASP A 291 31.61 -9.23 4.73
N VAL A 292 32.15 -8.53 5.72
CA VAL A 292 33.09 -9.13 6.68
C VAL A 292 32.41 -10.25 7.46
N ILE A 293 31.23 -10.02 8.00
CA ILE A 293 30.50 -11.00 8.81
C ILE A 293 30.02 -12.19 7.96
N GLY A 294 29.59 -11.95 6.71
CA GLY A 294 29.23 -13.00 5.76
C GLY A 294 30.40 -13.91 5.41
N ILE A 295 31.58 -13.32 5.17
CA ILE A 295 32.81 -14.10 4.92
C ILE A 295 33.19 -14.91 6.17
N VAL A 296 33.07 -14.36 7.37
CA VAL A 296 33.32 -15.09 8.63
C VAL A 296 32.37 -16.28 8.77
N GLY A 297 31.06 -16.11 8.45
CA GLY A 297 30.07 -17.19 8.42
C GLY A 297 30.46 -18.30 7.45
N GLY A 298 30.85 -17.95 6.24
CA GLY A 298 31.30 -18.89 5.23
C GLY A 298 32.60 -19.58 5.61
N MET A 299 33.56 -18.84 6.18
CA MET A 299 34.83 -19.41 6.67
C MET A 299 34.60 -20.42 7.79
N MET A 300 33.70 -20.11 8.72
CA MET A 300 33.35 -21.05 9.80
C MET A 300 32.76 -22.34 9.22
N MET A 301 31.85 -22.22 8.24
CA MET A 301 31.21 -23.39 7.63
C MET A 301 32.17 -24.25 6.80
N THR A 302 33.06 -23.61 6.03
CA THR A 302 34.11 -24.36 5.27
C THR A 302 35.10 -25.06 6.18
N TYR A 303 35.39 -24.49 7.35
CA TYR A 303 36.22 -25.16 8.37
C TYR A 303 35.51 -26.40 8.95
N LEU A 304 34.25 -26.30 9.31
CA LEU A 304 33.49 -27.38 9.96
C LEU A 304 33.16 -28.52 9.00
N GLU A 305 32.77 -28.23 7.76
CA GLU A 305 32.27 -29.22 6.79
C GLU A 305 33.37 -29.78 5.88
N LEU A 306 34.32 -28.93 5.49
CA LEU A 306 35.37 -29.31 4.54
C LEU A 306 36.73 -29.53 5.21
N GLY A 307 36.88 -29.21 6.50
CA GLY A 307 38.17 -29.29 7.20
C GLY A 307 39.22 -28.30 6.65
N ILE A 308 38.80 -27.28 5.88
CA ILE A 308 39.72 -26.28 5.32
C ILE A 308 40.19 -25.37 6.45
N THR A 309 41.51 -25.33 6.66
CA THR A 309 42.09 -24.47 7.73
C THR A 309 41.97 -23.00 7.39
N ILE A 310 41.87 -22.15 8.41
CA ILE A 310 41.76 -20.69 8.25
C ILE A 310 42.87 -20.10 7.35
N PRO A 311 44.15 -20.50 7.49
CA PRO A 311 45.19 -20.01 6.59
C PRO A 311 45.00 -20.43 5.13
N ALA A 312 44.48 -21.65 4.88
CA ALA A 312 44.18 -22.13 3.53
C ALA A 312 43.00 -21.35 2.93
N PHE A 313 41.94 -21.08 3.73
CA PHE A 313 40.84 -20.25 3.33
C PHE A 313 41.29 -18.84 2.92
N MET A 314 42.08 -18.17 3.77
CA MET A 314 42.57 -16.82 3.49
C MET A 314 43.45 -16.73 2.24
N ARG A 315 44.27 -17.78 1.98
CA ARG A 315 45.09 -17.84 0.77
C ARG A 315 44.20 -17.93 -0.47
N GLN A 316 43.26 -18.88 -0.49
CA GLN A 316 42.34 -19.06 -1.60
C GLN A 316 41.45 -17.85 -1.83
N PHE A 317 40.97 -17.23 -0.75
CA PHE A 317 40.16 -16.02 -0.80
C PHE A 317 40.94 -14.84 -1.42
N SER A 318 42.19 -14.62 -1.00
CA SER A 318 43.04 -13.55 -1.55
C SER A 318 43.42 -13.76 -3.02
N GLU A 319 43.46 -15.00 -3.51
CA GLU A 319 43.68 -15.31 -4.92
C GLU A 319 42.40 -15.09 -5.76
N ALA A 320 41.23 -15.39 -5.19
CA ALA A 320 39.95 -15.32 -5.90
C ALA A 320 39.34 -13.92 -5.94
N VAL A 321 39.51 -13.15 -4.87
CA VAL A 321 38.86 -11.85 -4.69
C VAL A 321 39.83 -10.72 -5.02
N THR A 322 39.47 -9.95 -6.04
CA THR A 322 40.22 -8.74 -6.43
C THR A 322 39.61 -7.51 -5.78
N LEU A 323 40.39 -6.43 -5.70
CA LEU A 323 39.89 -5.14 -5.24
C LEU A 323 38.70 -4.66 -6.08
N ASN A 324 38.72 -4.95 -7.38
CA ASN A 324 37.61 -4.61 -8.29
C ASN A 324 36.28 -5.28 -7.87
N THR A 325 36.34 -6.56 -7.46
CA THR A 325 35.15 -7.29 -6.98
C THR A 325 34.49 -6.58 -5.80
N PHE A 326 35.30 -6.16 -4.83
CA PHE A 326 34.83 -5.38 -3.67
C PHE A 326 34.28 -4.00 -4.06
N LEU A 327 35.03 -3.27 -4.92
CA LEU A 327 34.62 -1.93 -5.35
C LEU A 327 33.32 -1.93 -6.13
N VAL A 328 33.07 -2.97 -6.94
CA VAL A 328 31.79 -3.13 -7.66
C VAL A 328 30.58 -3.18 -6.71
N GLY A 329 30.67 -3.95 -5.62
CA GLY A 329 29.63 -3.97 -4.58
C GLY A 329 29.50 -2.64 -3.86
N MET A 330 30.65 -2.06 -3.47
CA MET A 330 30.69 -0.84 -2.69
C MET A 330 30.13 0.40 -3.43
N VAL A 331 30.35 0.50 -4.74
CA VAL A 331 29.82 1.62 -5.58
C VAL A 331 28.30 1.56 -5.71
N LYS A 332 27.69 0.39 -5.63
CA LYS A 332 26.22 0.25 -5.66
C LYS A 332 25.58 0.80 -4.37
N ALA A 333 26.25 0.69 -3.22
CA ALA A 333 25.68 1.00 -1.92
C ALA A 333 25.14 2.44 -1.79
N PRO A 334 25.87 3.51 -2.16
CA PRO A 334 25.33 4.88 -2.09
C PRO A 334 24.11 5.09 -2.98
N VAL A 335 24.06 4.44 -4.14
CA VAL A 335 22.94 4.55 -5.08
C VAL A 335 21.69 3.88 -4.49
N PHE A 336 21.84 2.67 -3.93
CA PHE A 336 20.73 1.98 -3.27
C PHE A 336 20.22 2.76 -2.06
N ALA A 337 21.12 3.32 -1.25
CA ALA A 337 20.77 4.19 -0.15
C ALA A 337 19.97 5.41 -0.60
N PHE A 338 20.40 6.05 -1.66
CA PHE A 338 19.72 7.21 -2.23
C PHE A 338 18.30 6.83 -2.70
N VAL A 339 18.15 5.72 -3.40
CA VAL A 339 16.84 5.21 -3.86
C VAL A 339 15.92 4.91 -2.67
N ILE A 340 16.42 4.20 -1.64
CA ILE A 340 15.63 3.85 -0.45
C ILE A 340 15.19 5.10 0.30
N GLY A 341 16.10 6.03 0.55
CA GLY A 341 15.81 7.28 1.25
C GLY A 341 14.82 8.16 0.49
N LEU A 342 14.98 8.24 -0.85
CA LEU A 342 14.09 8.98 -1.72
C LEU A 342 12.66 8.44 -1.67
N VAL A 343 12.48 7.13 -1.87
CA VAL A 343 11.16 6.47 -1.88
C VAL A 343 10.49 6.60 -0.51
N GLY A 344 11.25 6.35 0.58
CA GLY A 344 10.71 6.46 1.93
C GLY A 344 10.20 7.87 2.26
N CYS A 345 10.96 8.89 1.89
CA CYS A 345 10.54 10.28 2.07
C CYS A 345 9.39 10.68 1.13
N PHE A 346 9.41 10.24 -0.13
CA PHE A 346 8.37 10.53 -1.10
C PHE A 346 7.01 10.01 -0.66
N GLU A 347 6.93 8.73 -0.27
CA GLU A 347 5.68 8.13 0.20
C GLU A 347 5.24 8.73 1.55
N GLY A 348 6.17 9.10 2.43
CA GLY A 348 5.86 9.80 3.68
C GLY A 348 5.18 11.16 3.46
N LEU A 349 5.67 11.94 2.49
CA LEU A 349 5.07 13.22 2.12
C LEU A 349 3.71 13.11 1.41
N ARG A 350 3.34 11.94 0.93
CA ARG A 350 2.05 11.66 0.27
C ARG A 350 0.97 11.13 1.22
N VAL A 351 1.31 10.88 2.48
CA VAL A 351 0.35 10.42 3.48
C VAL A 351 -0.82 11.40 3.56
N GLU A 352 -2.04 10.86 3.52
CA GLU A 352 -3.26 11.62 3.78
C GLU A 352 -3.39 11.89 5.30
N ARG A 353 -4.25 12.85 5.68
CA ARG A 353 -4.46 13.25 7.09
C ARG A 353 -5.21 12.17 7.92
N ASN A 354 -4.84 10.91 7.76
CA ASN A 354 -5.40 9.81 8.54
C ASN A 354 -4.35 8.71 8.84
N ALA A 355 -4.46 8.08 10.00
CA ALA A 355 -3.51 7.05 10.45
C ALA A 355 -3.50 5.79 9.57
N ALA A 356 -4.61 5.45 8.92
CA ALA A 356 -4.69 4.28 8.03
C ALA A 356 -3.80 4.47 6.79
N SER A 357 -3.72 5.69 6.25
CA SER A 357 -2.85 6.05 5.14
C SER A 357 -1.36 5.90 5.50
N VAL A 358 -0.96 6.22 6.75
CA VAL A 358 0.44 6.02 7.22
C VAL A 358 0.84 4.56 7.06
N GLY A 359 0.03 3.62 7.59
CA GLY A 359 0.33 2.18 7.51
C GLY A 359 0.41 1.67 6.08
N LEU A 360 -0.54 2.08 5.22
CA LEU A 360 -0.60 1.67 3.82
C LEU A 360 0.63 2.16 3.05
N LEU A 361 0.98 3.45 3.17
CA LEU A 361 2.10 4.03 2.43
C LEU A 361 3.46 3.57 2.98
N THR A 362 3.56 3.25 4.28
CA THR A 362 4.74 2.62 4.86
C THR A 362 5.01 1.26 4.22
N THR A 363 4.00 0.41 4.11
CA THR A 363 4.14 -0.90 3.44
C THR A 363 4.48 -0.74 1.96
N LYS A 364 3.82 0.20 1.29
CA LYS A 364 4.06 0.51 -0.12
C LYS A 364 5.49 0.96 -0.37
N SER A 365 6.02 1.86 0.47
CA SER A 365 7.39 2.38 0.33
C SER A 365 8.44 1.26 0.43
N VAL A 366 8.24 0.27 1.30
CA VAL A 366 9.12 -0.90 1.38
C VAL A 366 9.14 -1.68 0.07
N VAL A 367 7.96 -2.00 -0.46
CA VAL A 367 7.84 -2.78 -1.71
C VAL A 367 8.46 -2.03 -2.89
N GLU A 368 8.18 -0.73 -3.01
CA GLU A 368 8.74 0.11 -4.07
C GLU A 368 10.27 0.27 -3.95
N SER A 369 10.78 0.49 -2.74
CA SER A 369 12.22 0.58 -2.49
C SER A 369 12.94 -0.70 -2.88
N ILE A 370 12.45 -1.85 -2.43
CA ILE A 370 13.04 -3.15 -2.77
C ILE A 370 13.00 -3.39 -4.28
N PHE A 371 11.86 -3.13 -4.92
CA PHE A 371 11.72 -3.29 -6.36
C PHE A 371 12.73 -2.44 -7.14
N LEU A 372 12.84 -1.15 -6.79
CA LEU A 372 13.77 -0.24 -7.45
C LEU A 372 15.24 -0.61 -7.20
N VAL A 373 15.58 -1.05 -6.00
CA VAL A 373 16.92 -1.56 -5.68
C VAL A 373 17.27 -2.75 -6.56
N ILE A 374 16.36 -3.74 -6.70
CA ILE A 374 16.59 -4.91 -7.56
C ILE A 374 16.75 -4.50 -9.03
N VAL A 375 15.94 -3.56 -9.52
CA VAL A 375 16.05 -3.04 -10.90
C VAL A 375 17.38 -2.32 -11.11
N CYS A 376 17.81 -1.49 -10.15
CA CYS A 376 19.12 -0.83 -10.19
C CYS A 376 20.26 -1.84 -10.15
N ASP A 377 20.17 -2.87 -9.30
CA ASP A 377 21.18 -3.92 -9.19
C ASP A 377 21.35 -4.68 -10.51
N ALA A 378 20.24 -5.09 -11.13
CA ALA A 378 20.27 -5.70 -12.46
C ALA A 378 20.90 -4.76 -13.52
N GLY A 379 20.60 -3.47 -13.46
CA GLY A 379 21.22 -2.45 -14.31
C GLY A 379 22.73 -2.35 -14.12
N PHE A 380 23.19 -2.32 -12.87
CA PHE A 380 24.62 -2.31 -12.54
C PHE A 380 25.32 -3.58 -12.99
N SER A 381 24.71 -4.76 -12.76
CA SER A 381 25.29 -6.04 -13.17
C SER A 381 25.51 -6.10 -14.69
N VAL A 382 24.56 -5.61 -15.50
CA VAL A 382 24.73 -5.50 -16.97
C VAL A 382 25.78 -4.47 -17.33
N LEU A 383 25.80 -3.31 -16.66
CA LEU A 383 26.77 -2.24 -16.92
C LEU A 383 28.19 -2.71 -16.65
N PHE A 384 28.48 -3.30 -15.48
CA PHE A 384 29.79 -3.76 -15.10
C PHE A 384 30.28 -4.93 -15.98
N SER A 385 29.35 -5.82 -16.37
CA SER A 385 29.67 -6.90 -17.34
C SER A 385 30.12 -6.35 -18.70
N LYS A 386 29.49 -5.26 -19.20
CA LYS A 386 29.90 -4.60 -20.46
C LYS A 386 31.23 -3.84 -20.34
N LEU A 387 31.53 -3.32 -19.15
CA LEU A 387 32.79 -2.63 -18.88
C LEU A 387 33.97 -3.59 -18.64
N GLY A 388 33.69 -4.90 -18.54
CA GLY A 388 34.73 -5.91 -18.30
C GLY A 388 35.26 -5.93 -16.87
N VAL A 389 34.43 -5.45 -15.91
CA VAL A 389 34.75 -5.36 -14.50
C VAL A 389 33.96 -6.37 -13.67
#